data_87cddd1e6862fbd695d3db45bcaf1c75
#
_entry.id   87cddd1e6862fbd695d3db45bcaf1c75
#
_cell.length_a   1.000
_cell.length_b   1.000
_cell.length_c   1.000
_cell.angle_alpha   90.00
_cell.angle_beta   90.00
_cell.angle_gamma   90.00
#
_symmetry.space_group_name_H-M   'P 1'
#
loop_
_entity.id
_entity.type
_entity.pdbx_description
1 polymer ?
#
loop_
_entity_poly.entity_id
_entity_poly.type
_entity_poly.pdbx_seq_one_letter_code
_entity_poly.pdbx_strand_id
1 'polypeptide(L)'
;MCFAIPDVNEMVKDFDGELMRRPLNLARLVWRLKFNRPKHARLLLLGVKEEYRASHRYGTLAAVLYVEVARRGAARGYLGGELSWTLEDNVMINRGIERMGARKYKTYRVYEKPI
;
A
#
# COMPACT_ATOMS: atom_id res chain seq x y z
N MET A 1 -6.36 11.45 -5.84
CA MET A 1 -6.74 10.82 -4.56
C MET A 1 -5.72 9.76 -4.22
N CYS A 2 -5.27 9.75 -2.99
CA CYS A 2 -4.29 8.78 -2.50
C CYS A 2 -4.74 8.23 -1.15
N PHE A 3 -4.71 6.91 -0.99
CA PHE A 3 -5.17 6.24 0.20
C PHE A 3 -4.19 5.18 0.66
N ALA A 4 -3.72 5.30 1.88
CA ALA A 4 -2.81 4.36 2.51
C ALA A 4 -3.35 3.93 3.88
N ILE A 5 -3.12 2.67 4.23
CA ILE A 5 -3.49 2.09 5.52
C ILE A 5 -2.27 1.46 6.20
N PRO A 6 -2.32 1.26 7.52
CA PRO A 6 -1.33 0.43 8.20
C PRO A 6 -1.28 -0.98 7.60
N ASP A 7 -0.10 -1.58 7.50
CA ASP A 7 0.02 -2.96 7.03
C ASP A 7 -0.41 -3.94 8.13
N VAL A 8 -1.68 -4.32 8.10
CA VAL A 8 -2.27 -5.25 9.07
C VAL A 8 -1.69 -6.66 8.96
N ASN A 9 -1.15 -7.04 7.78
CA ASN A 9 -0.53 -8.36 7.61
C ASN A 9 0.65 -8.56 8.57
N GLU A 10 1.38 -7.51 8.87
CA GLU A 10 2.47 -7.52 9.83
C GLU A 10 2.00 -7.92 11.23
N MET A 11 0.75 -7.62 11.56
CA MET A 11 0.16 -7.85 12.88
C MET A 11 -0.52 -9.20 13.03
N VAL A 12 -1.07 -9.75 11.94
CA VAL A 12 -1.83 -11.02 11.95
C VAL A 12 -1.00 -12.22 11.49
N LYS A 13 0.27 -12.01 11.18
CA LYS A 13 1.17 -13.05 10.66
C LYS A 13 1.19 -14.31 11.54
N ASP A 14 1.11 -14.14 12.86
CA ASP A 14 1.18 -15.24 13.83
C ASP A 14 -0.17 -15.90 14.09
N PHE A 15 -1.23 -15.48 13.43
CA PHE A 15 -2.60 -15.95 13.74
C PHE A 15 -3.04 -17.12 12.87
N ASP A 16 -2.23 -17.56 11.90
CA ASP A 16 -2.51 -18.69 11.00
C ASP A 16 -3.90 -18.65 10.34
N GLY A 17 -4.40 -17.43 10.05
CA GLY A 17 -5.72 -17.22 9.48
C GLY A 17 -6.90 -17.38 10.46
N GLU A 18 -6.67 -17.69 11.72
CA GLU A 18 -7.71 -17.97 12.73
C GLU A 18 -8.13 -16.73 13.52
N LEU A 19 -8.33 -15.59 12.85
CA LEU A 19 -8.71 -14.35 13.54
C LEU A 19 -10.04 -14.45 14.28
N MET A 20 -11.05 -15.01 13.61
CA MET A 20 -12.42 -15.10 14.14
C MET A 20 -12.66 -16.33 15.01
N ARG A 21 -11.89 -17.36 14.82
CA ARG A 21 -12.07 -18.64 15.51
C ARG A 21 -11.57 -18.62 16.94
N ARG A 22 -10.63 -17.75 17.24
CA ARG A 22 -10.09 -17.56 18.59
C ARG A 22 -10.29 -16.12 19.04
N PRO A 23 -11.20 -15.88 20.01
CA PRO A 23 -11.48 -14.52 20.50
C PRO A 23 -10.23 -13.84 21.09
N LEU A 24 -9.28 -14.62 21.58
CA LEU A 24 -7.98 -14.12 22.05
C LEU A 24 -7.16 -13.47 20.93
N ASN A 25 -7.24 -13.96 19.69
CA ASN A 25 -6.55 -13.39 18.55
C ASN A 25 -7.12 -12.03 18.18
N LEU A 26 -8.43 -11.88 18.24
CA LEU A 26 -9.08 -10.59 18.02
C LEU A 26 -8.67 -9.56 19.08
N ALA A 27 -8.67 -9.96 20.35
CA ALA A 27 -8.22 -9.10 21.43
C ALA A 27 -6.73 -8.70 21.29
N ARG A 28 -5.88 -9.65 20.90
CA ARG A 28 -4.46 -9.38 20.60
C ARG A 28 -4.28 -8.42 19.43
N LEU A 29 -5.09 -8.54 18.37
CA LEU A 29 -5.06 -7.63 17.24
C LEU A 29 -5.42 -6.21 17.65
N VAL A 30 -6.51 -6.04 18.39
CA VAL A 30 -6.96 -4.73 18.90
C VAL A 30 -5.90 -4.12 19.80
N TRP A 31 -5.29 -4.90 20.67
CA TRP A 31 -4.23 -4.44 21.55
C TRP A 31 -2.97 -4.03 20.77
N ARG A 32 -2.56 -4.83 19.78
CA ARG A 32 -1.43 -4.51 18.88
C ARG A 32 -1.68 -3.23 18.08
N LEU A 33 -2.88 -3.04 17.53
CA LEU A 33 -3.26 -1.82 16.82
C LEU A 33 -3.21 -0.59 17.70
N LYS A 34 -3.54 -0.72 18.98
CA LYS A 34 -3.54 0.40 19.93
C LYS A 34 -2.15 0.75 20.46
N PHE A 35 -1.35 -0.25 20.80
CA PHE A 35 -0.09 -0.06 21.52
C PHE A 35 1.16 -0.38 20.70
N ASN A 36 1.05 -1.25 19.71
CA ASN A 36 2.20 -1.73 18.93
C ASN A 36 1.89 -1.60 17.43
N ARG A 37 1.86 -0.37 16.96
CA ARG A 37 1.51 -0.04 15.56
C ARG A 37 2.46 -0.73 14.57
N PRO A 38 1.95 -1.17 13.41
CA PRO A 38 2.80 -1.74 12.35
C PRO A 38 3.82 -0.69 11.88
N LYS A 39 5.01 -1.17 11.57
CA LYS A 39 6.13 -0.33 11.10
C LYS A 39 5.99 0.08 9.65
N HIS A 40 5.14 -0.62 8.90
CA HIS A 40 4.94 -0.39 7.47
C HIS A 40 3.50 0.03 7.19
N ALA A 41 3.34 0.86 6.18
CA ALA A 41 2.06 1.23 5.63
C ALA A 41 1.89 0.61 4.24
N ARG A 42 0.66 0.36 3.83
CA ARG A 42 0.33 -0.11 2.49
C ARG A 42 -0.47 0.94 1.76
N LEU A 43 0.04 1.36 0.62
CA LEU A 43 -0.67 2.23 -0.31
C LEU A 43 -1.64 1.38 -1.13
N LEU A 44 -2.94 1.62 -0.97
CA LEU A 44 -3.99 0.85 -1.66
C LEU A 44 -4.46 1.49 -2.95
N LEU A 45 -4.59 2.81 -2.95
CA LEU A 45 -5.15 3.55 -4.06
C LEU A 45 -4.34 4.81 -4.33
N LEU A 46 -4.00 5.00 -5.59
CA LEU A 46 -3.52 6.26 -6.11
C LEU A 46 -4.26 6.53 -7.42
N GLY A 47 -4.99 7.60 -7.48
CA GLY A 47 -5.71 8.00 -8.69
C GLY A 47 -5.58 9.49 -8.94
N VAL A 48 -5.27 9.84 -10.17
CA VAL A 48 -5.28 11.21 -10.68
C VAL A 48 -6.34 11.28 -11.77
N LYS A 49 -7.23 12.27 -11.70
CA LYS A 49 -8.24 12.49 -12.74
C LYS A 49 -7.58 12.67 -14.10
N GLU A 50 -8.24 12.16 -15.15
CA GLU A 50 -7.70 12.18 -16.51
C GLU A 50 -7.37 13.58 -17.00
N GLU A 51 -8.23 14.56 -16.70
CA GLU A 51 -8.03 15.98 -17.02
C GLU A 51 -6.71 16.55 -16.51
N TYR A 52 -6.20 16.02 -15.38
CA TYR A 52 -4.92 16.45 -14.79
C TYR A 52 -3.73 15.59 -15.25
N ARG A 53 -3.99 14.38 -15.77
CA ARG A 53 -2.91 13.51 -16.28
C ARG A 53 -2.35 13.98 -17.60
N ALA A 54 -3.18 14.52 -18.47
CA ALA A 54 -2.83 14.95 -19.81
C ALA A 54 -2.13 16.31 -19.86
N SER A 55 -2.17 17.09 -18.76
CA SER A 55 -1.59 18.42 -18.70
C SER A 55 -0.12 18.40 -18.27
N HIS A 56 0.75 19.05 -19.04
CA HIS A 56 2.15 19.28 -18.62
C HIS A 56 2.27 20.00 -17.28
N ARG A 57 1.31 20.84 -16.96
CA ARG A 57 1.26 21.59 -15.69
C ARG A 57 1.03 20.67 -14.48
N TYR A 58 0.33 19.56 -14.66
CA TYR A 58 -0.03 18.63 -13.60
C TYR A 58 0.60 17.23 -13.75
N GLY A 59 1.51 17.07 -14.71
CA GLY A 59 2.17 15.78 -14.97
C GLY A 59 2.97 15.22 -13.80
N THR A 60 3.36 16.07 -12.86
CA THR A 60 4.07 15.70 -11.61
C THR A 60 3.15 15.48 -10.42
N LEU A 61 1.82 15.60 -10.60
CA LEU A 61 0.86 15.51 -9.50
C LEU A 61 0.93 14.15 -8.79
N ALA A 62 1.10 13.08 -9.53
CA ALA A 62 1.29 11.75 -8.95
C ALA A 62 2.54 11.68 -8.06
N ALA A 63 3.65 12.26 -8.51
CA ALA A 63 4.89 12.32 -7.74
C ALA A 63 4.71 13.13 -6.44
N VAL A 64 4.00 14.25 -6.51
CA VAL A 64 3.67 15.06 -5.33
C VAL A 64 2.83 14.28 -4.33
N LEU A 65 1.85 13.52 -4.80
CA LEU A 65 1.03 12.65 -3.94
C LEU A 65 1.87 11.58 -3.24
N TYR A 66 2.78 10.94 -3.95
CA TYR A 66 3.70 9.95 -3.37
C TYR A 66 4.59 10.56 -2.29
N VAL A 67 5.21 11.70 -2.58
CA VAL A 67 6.07 12.41 -1.63
C VAL A 67 5.29 12.81 -0.38
N GLU A 68 4.09 13.33 -0.54
CA GLU A 68 3.25 13.75 0.58
C GLU A 68 2.81 12.57 1.45
N VAL A 69 2.46 11.44 0.85
CA VAL A 69 2.13 10.21 1.59
C VAL A 69 3.36 9.69 2.34
N ALA A 70 4.51 9.67 1.72
CA ALA A 70 5.76 9.27 2.36
C ALA A 70 6.12 10.17 3.55
N ARG A 71 6.01 11.49 3.36
CA ARG A 71 6.26 12.48 4.41
C ARG A 71 5.32 12.31 5.60
N ARG A 72 4.03 12.17 5.35
CA ARG A 72 3.01 11.96 6.39
C ARG A 72 3.17 10.61 7.08
N GLY A 73 3.54 9.59 6.33
CA GLY A 73 3.86 8.28 6.88
C GLY A 73 5.04 8.32 7.83
N ALA A 74 6.14 8.94 7.40
CA ALA A 74 7.33 9.11 8.23
C ALA A 74 7.04 9.92 9.50
N ALA A 75 6.25 11.00 9.40
CA ALA A 75 5.84 11.79 10.55
C ALA A 75 5.00 11.00 11.56
N ARG A 76 4.31 9.95 11.13
CA ARG A 76 3.54 9.03 11.98
C ARG A 76 4.34 7.84 12.50
N GLY A 77 5.62 7.75 12.18
CA GLY A 77 6.52 6.71 12.65
C GLY A 77 6.60 5.46 11.77
N TYR A 78 6.05 5.48 10.55
CA TYR A 78 6.23 4.38 9.61
C TYR A 78 7.64 4.39 9.04
N LEU A 79 8.30 3.23 9.03
CA LEU A 79 9.66 3.06 8.52
C LEU A 79 9.71 2.81 7.02
N GLY A 80 8.61 2.34 6.44
CA GLY A 80 8.53 2.04 5.03
C GLY A 80 7.10 1.83 4.57
N GLY A 81 6.93 1.58 3.29
CA GLY A 81 5.62 1.34 2.69
C GLY A 81 5.68 0.31 1.59
N GLU A 82 4.64 -0.48 1.48
CA GLU A 82 4.37 -1.33 0.33
C GLU A 82 3.41 -0.59 -0.60
N LEU A 83 3.86 -0.40 -1.82
CA LEU A 83 3.00 0.08 -2.88
C LEU A 83 2.21 -1.12 -3.38
N SER A 84 0.90 -1.05 -3.21
CA SER A 84 -0.01 -2.13 -3.58
C SER A 84 0.17 -2.52 -5.05
N TRP A 85 -0.28 -3.73 -5.36
CA TRP A 85 -0.15 -4.29 -6.70
C TRP A 85 -0.66 -3.35 -7.79
N THR A 86 0.15 -3.24 -8.81
CA THR A 86 -0.18 -2.56 -10.05
C THR A 86 -0.29 -3.57 -11.16
N LEU A 87 -1.09 -3.28 -12.17
CA LEU A 87 -1.14 -4.11 -13.37
C LEU A 87 0.21 -4.07 -14.09
N GLU A 88 0.64 -5.20 -14.62
CA GLU A 88 1.94 -5.34 -15.29
C GLU A 88 2.05 -4.46 -16.53
N ASP A 89 0.94 -4.26 -17.23
CA ASP A 89 0.80 -3.42 -18.42
C ASP A 89 0.65 -1.92 -18.10
N ASN A 90 0.47 -1.56 -16.84
CA ASN A 90 0.40 -0.15 -16.44
C ASN A 90 1.81 0.47 -16.31
N VAL A 91 2.44 0.65 -17.47
CA VAL A 91 3.83 1.11 -17.58
C VAL A 91 4.06 2.48 -16.93
N MET A 92 3.10 3.39 -16.99
CA MET A 92 3.25 4.73 -16.42
C MET A 92 3.36 4.69 -14.90
N ILE A 93 2.50 3.94 -14.23
CA ILE A 93 2.52 3.78 -12.77
C ILE A 93 3.79 3.06 -12.34
N ASN A 94 4.13 1.96 -13.00
CA ASN A 94 5.30 1.15 -12.66
C ASN A 94 6.61 1.97 -12.79
N ARG A 95 6.78 2.72 -13.86
CA ARG A 95 7.93 3.64 -14.02
C ARG A 95 7.95 4.76 -12.98
N GLY A 96 6.79 5.30 -12.62
CA GLY A 96 6.68 6.32 -11.58
C GLY A 96 7.14 5.81 -10.22
N ILE A 97 6.72 4.60 -9.87
CA ILE A 97 7.09 3.91 -8.64
C ILE A 97 8.60 3.62 -8.58
N GLU A 98 9.17 3.10 -9.68
CA GLU A 98 10.62 2.82 -9.77
C GLU A 98 11.47 4.09 -9.68
N ARG A 99 11.04 5.19 -10.31
CA ARG A 99 11.74 6.50 -10.22
C ARG A 99 11.79 7.07 -8.81
N MET A 100 10.86 6.66 -7.96
CA MET A 100 10.86 7.04 -6.54
C MET A 100 11.80 6.18 -5.69
N GLY A 101 12.51 5.22 -6.28
CA GLY A 101 13.40 4.31 -5.59
C GLY A 101 12.71 3.07 -5.03
N ALA A 102 11.46 2.84 -5.36
CA ALA A 102 10.78 1.61 -4.96
C ALA A 102 11.22 0.42 -5.83
N ARG A 103 11.22 -0.75 -5.22
CA ARG A 103 11.65 -1.99 -5.84
C ARG A 103 10.50 -2.98 -5.93
N LYS A 104 10.31 -3.55 -7.12
CA LYS A 104 9.41 -4.68 -7.33
C LYS A 104 9.98 -5.92 -6.63
N TYR A 105 9.26 -6.50 -5.69
CA TYR A 105 9.72 -7.67 -4.95
C TYR A 105 8.78 -8.88 -5.06
N LYS A 106 7.53 -8.68 -5.52
CA LYS A 106 6.55 -9.74 -5.75
C LYS A 106 5.82 -9.52 -7.06
N THR A 107 5.52 -10.61 -7.75
CA THR A 107 4.66 -10.63 -8.93
C THR A 107 3.57 -11.66 -8.71
N TYR A 108 2.31 -11.23 -8.85
CA TYR A 108 1.15 -12.10 -8.76
C TYR A 108 0.54 -12.27 -10.14
N ARG A 109 0.05 -13.46 -10.44
CA ARG A 109 -0.72 -13.75 -11.65
C ARG A 109 -2.01 -14.44 -11.26
N VAL A 110 -3.10 -13.99 -11.87
CA VAL A 110 -4.40 -14.62 -11.73
C VAL A 110 -4.62 -15.52 -12.93
N TYR A 111 -4.98 -16.78 -12.67
CA TYR A 111 -5.26 -17.76 -13.69
C TYR A 111 -6.73 -18.13 -13.63
N GLU A 112 -7.35 -18.23 -14.79
CA GLU A 112 -8.70 -18.72 -14.95
C GLU A 112 -8.66 -20.08 -15.64
N LYS A 113 -9.46 -21.02 -15.14
CA LYS A 113 -9.65 -22.33 -15.73
C LYS A 113 -11.11 -22.54 -16.02
N PRO A 114 -11.51 -22.79 -17.28
CA PRO A 114 -12.90 -23.16 -17.60
C PRO A 114 -13.28 -24.46 -16.88
N ILE A 115 -14.46 -24.46 -16.34
CA ILE A 115 -15.02 -25.62 -15.61
C ILE A 115 -15.66 -26.58 -16.61
#